data_a1531bd88d0181aae26187b564c3763d
#
_entry.id   a1531bd88d0181aae26187b564c3763d
#
_cell.length_a   1.000
_cell.length_b   1.000
_cell.length_c   1.000
_cell.angle_alpha   90.00
_cell.angle_beta   90.00
_cell.angle_gamma   90.00
#
_symmetry.space_group_name_H-M   'P 1'
#
loop_
_entity.id
_entity.type
_entity.pdbx_description
1 polymer ?
#
loop_
_entity_poly.entity_id
_entity_poly.type
_entity_poly.pdbx_seq_one_letter_code
_entity_poly.pdbx_strand_id
1 'polypeptide(L)'
;MKAENTEMRLKLFMNKGKLYIVPTPIGNMEDITLRAIRILKEADFIACEDTRHTGRLLKYFEIENKMISYHKHNEEFRSDFFIEELMNGKNIALVSDAGMPGINDPGQIMVEKAVESGVDLEVLPGATASITALILSGMDTSVFTYLGFIPRSAKEQKEFIELLSKLEHKGILYESVHRIKQSLKLLSDYFPDRKIALCRELTKLHEEVIRGSVKEVLERIEHKETLKGEFVLVLEGAKIESEEIDIRKVL
;
A
#
# COMPACT_ATOMS: atom_id res chain seq x y z
N MET A 1 -23.41 24.14 -36.58
CA MET A 1 -23.34 24.47 -35.14
C MET A 1 -23.80 23.39 -34.17
N LYS A 2 -25.07 22.87 -34.22
CA LYS A 2 -25.45 21.77 -33.30
C LYS A 2 -24.78 20.42 -33.63
N ALA A 3 -24.62 20.06 -34.89
CA ALA A 3 -23.96 18.84 -35.33
C ALA A 3 -22.45 18.84 -35.03
N GLU A 4 -21.76 19.94 -35.28
CA GLU A 4 -20.34 20.09 -34.95
C GLU A 4 -20.06 20.01 -33.45
N ASN A 5 -20.95 20.53 -32.63
CA ASN A 5 -20.85 20.41 -31.16
C ASN A 5 -21.08 18.96 -30.66
N THR A 6 -21.92 18.19 -31.38
CA THR A 6 -22.18 16.78 -31.07
C THR A 6 -21.01 15.89 -31.53
N GLU A 7 -20.45 16.17 -32.72
CA GLU A 7 -19.27 15.45 -33.21
C GLU A 7 -18.00 15.75 -32.41
N MET A 8 -17.83 17.01 -31.97
CA MET A 8 -16.75 17.41 -31.08
C MET A 8 -16.91 16.78 -29.69
N ARG A 9 -18.14 16.69 -29.16
CA ARG A 9 -18.41 15.93 -27.92
C ARG A 9 -18.18 14.42 -28.08
N LEU A 10 -18.60 13.82 -29.20
CA LEU A 10 -18.32 12.40 -29.51
C LEU A 10 -16.81 12.14 -29.68
N LYS A 11 -16.05 13.01 -30.32
CA LYS A 11 -14.58 12.93 -30.39
C LYS A 11 -13.89 13.08 -29.03
N LEU A 12 -14.41 13.94 -28.17
CA LEU A 12 -13.95 14.06 -26.78
C LEU A 12 -14.25 12.80 -25.94
N PHE A 13 -15.33 12.07 -26.22
CA PHE A 13 -15.65 10.80 -25.57
C PHE A 13 -14.85 9.61 -26.13
N MET A 14 -14.33 9.69 -27.36
CA MET A 14 -13.72 8.54 -28.05
C MET A 14 -12.18 8.47 -27.94
N ASN A 15 -11.51 9.39 -27.22
CA ASN A 15 -10.05 9.41 -27.21
C ASN A 15 -9.43 9.80 -25.87
N LYS A 16 -10.09 9.46 -24.75
CA LYS A 16 -9.46 9.59 -23.43
C LYS A 16 -8.31 8.59 -23.32
N GLY A 17 -7.25 9.00 -22.66
CA GLY A 17 -6.19 8.10 -22.27
C GLY A 17 -6.58 7.25 -21.07
N LYS A 18 -5.67 6.39 -20.63
CA LYS A 18 -5.86 5.47 -19.52
C LYS A 18 -4.87 5.76 -18.40
N LEU A 19 -5.36 5.73 -17.16
CA LEU A 19 -4.54 5.75 -15.96
C LEU A 19 -4.20 4.31 -15.56
N TYR A 20 -2.92 3.99 -15.50
CA TYR A 20 -2.41 2.71 -15.02
C TYR A 20 -1.84 2.87 -13.62
N ILE A 21 -2.33 2.11 -12.66
CA ILE A 21 -1.72 1.97 -11.33
C ILE A 21 -0.76 0.79 -11.40
N VAL A 22 0.53 1.08 -11.28
CA VAL A 22 1.59 0.10 -11.55
C VAL A 22 2.39 -0.17 -10.29
N PRO A 23 2.22 -1.35 -9.66
CA PRO A 23 3.02 -1.76 -8.52
C PRO A 23 4.48 -1.92 -8.91
N THR A 24 5.36 -1.47 -8.02
CA THR A 24 6.82 -1.62 -8.13
C THR A 24 7.34 -2.64 -7.13
N PRO A 25 8.55 -3.20 -7.34
CA PRO A 25 9.17 -4.11 -6.38
C PRO A 25 9.29 -3.51 -4.98
N ILE A 26 9.09 -4.34 -3.94
CA ILE A 26 9.26 -3.94 -2.53
C ILE A 26 10.65 -4.23 -1.98
N GLY A 27 11.53 -4.80 -2.81
CA GLY A 27 12.91 -5.14 -2.39
C GLY A 27 13.69 -5.92 -3.41
N ASN A 28 13.03 -6.80 -4.18
CA ASN A 28 13.64 -7.60 -5.24
C ASN A 28 13.13 -7.15 -6.61
N MET A 29 14.02 -6.75 -7.50
CA MET A 29 13.66 -6.28 -8.85
C MET A 29 12.92 -7.35 -9.67
N GLU A 30 13.11 -8.63 -9.40
CA GLU A 30 12.47 -9.74 -10.09
C GLU A 30 10.96 -9.84 -9.77
N ASP A 31 10.48 -9.16 -8.71
CA ASP A 31 9.05 -9.13 -8.34
C ASP A 31 8.20 -8.23 -9.24
N ILE A 32 8.80 -7.51 -10.19
CA ILE A 32 8.06 -6.72 -11.17
C ILE A 32 7.40 -7.63 -12.21
N THR A 33 6.17 -7.31 -12.60
CA THR A 33 5.50 -8.08 -13.63
C THR A 33 5.93 -7.65 -15.03
N LEU A 34 5.94 -8.59 -16.00
CA LEU A 34 6.21 -8.28 -17.40
C LEU A 34 5.23 -7.23 -17.94
N ARG A 35 3.97 -7.24 -17.49
CA ARG A 35 2.98 -6.24 -17.86
C ARG A 35 3.33 -4.86 -17.31
N ALA A 36 3.83 -4.75 -16.09
CA ALA A 36 4.30 -3.49 -15.52
C ALA A 36 5.45 -2.90 -16.35
N ILE A 37 6.46 -3.71 -16.72
CA ILE A 37 7.56 -3.28 -17.58
C ILE A 37 7.04 -2.76 -18.92
N ARG A 38 6.11 -3.46 -19.56
CA ARG A 38 5.51 -3.04 -20.83
C ARG A 38 4.76 -1.71 -20.70
N ILE A 39 3.91 -1.57 -19.68
CA ILE A 39 3.14 -0.34 -19.45
C ILE A 39 4.07 0.86 -19.17
N LEU A 40 5.13 0.66 -18.37
CA LEU A 40 6.11 1.72 -18.10
C LEU A 40 6.87 2.16 -19.35
N LYS A 41 7.01 1.29 -20.37
CA LYS A 41 7.59 1.65 -21.67
C LYS A 41 6.59 2.37 -22.57
N GLU A 42 5.32 1.99 -22.55
CA GLU A 42 4.28 2.45 -23.47
C GLU A 42 3.55 3.72 -23.02
N ALA A 43 3.53 4.03 -21.72
CA ALA A 43 2.88 5.22 -21.17
C ALA A 43 3.53 6.51 -21.71
N ASP A 44 2.74 7.56 -21.89
CA ASP A 44 3.26 8.90 -22.29
C ASP A 44 4.04 9.57 -21.15
N PHE A 45 3.65 9.30 -19.88
CA PHE A 45 4.30 9.81 -18.68
C PHE A 45 4.28 8.75 -17.58
N ILE A 46 5.28 8.83 -16.71
CA ILE A 46 5.29 8.11 -15.44
C ILE A 46 5.17 9.13 -14.31
N ALA A 47 4.05 9.10 -13.58
CA ALA A 47 3.86 9.82 -12.33
C ALA A 47 4.51 9.01 -11.20
N CYS A 48 5.48 9.59 -10.48
CA CYS A 48 6.27 8.86 -9.49
C CYS A 48 6.57 9.71 -8.24
N GLU A 49 6.69 9.07 -7.08
CA GLU A 49 6.93 9.75 -5.82
C GLU A 49 8.33 10.39 -5.77
N ASP A 50 9.38 9.58 -5.94
CA ASP A 50 10.76 10.06 -6.09
C ASP A 50 11.33 9.64 -7.45
N THR A 51 11.60 10.64 -8.31
CA THR A 51 12.17 10.43 -9.65
C THR A 51 13.54 9.75 -9.64
N ARG A 52 14.30 9.90 -8.53
CA ARG A 52 15.61 9.26 -8.37
C ARG A 52 15.45 7.76 -8.08
N HIS A 53 14.45 7.41 -7.27
CA HIS A 53 14.13 6.01 -6.94
C HIS A 53 13.58 5.30 -8.18
N THR A 54 12.53 5.84 -8.78
CA THR A 54 11.95 5.32 -10.02
C THR A 54 12.96 5.28 -11.16
N GLY A 55 13.85 6.29 -11.28
CA GLY A 55 14.90 6.30 -12.29
C GLY A 55 15.86 5.12 -12.20
N ARG A 56 16.16 4.60 -11.00
CA ARG A 56 16.96 3.38 -10.83
C ARG A 56 16.22 2.14 -11.33
N LEU A 57 14.92 2.03 -11.05
CA LEU A 57 14.07 0.96 -11.56
C LEU A 57 14.02 0.98 -13.08
N LEU A 58 13.74 2.15 -13.70
CA LEU A 58 13.67 2.28 -15.15
C LEU A 58 15.02 1.94 -15.82
N LYS A 59 16.12 2.41 -15.24
CA LYS A 59 17.47 2.08 -15.73
C LYS A 59 17.76 0.59 -15.67
N TYR A 60 17.34 -0.09 -14.60
CA TYR A 60 17.58 -1.54 -14.45
C TYR A 60 16.86 -2.35 -15.54
N PHE A 61 15.65 -1.92 -15.96
CA PHE A 61 14.86 -2.58 -17.00
C PHE A 61 15.01 -1.95 -18.40
N GLU A 62 16.00 -1.07 -18.58
CA GLU A 62 16.27 -0.40 -19.86
C GLU A 62 14.99 0.28 -20.41
N ILE A 63 14.31 1.04 -19.53
CA ILE A 63 13.11 1.81 -19.86
C ILE A 63 13.48 3.28 -19.97
N GLU A 64 13.23 3.85 -21.13
CA GLU A 64 13.33 5.28 -21.37
C GLU A 64 11.93 5.89 -21.38
N ASN A 65 11.59 6.69 -20.37
CA ASN A 65 10.31 7.38 -20.31
C ASN A 65 10.41 8.66 -19.47
N LYS A 66 9.50 9.59 -19.73
CA LYS A 66 9.40 10.87 -19.02
C LYS A 66 8.76 10.67 -17.65
N MET A 67 9.49 11.01 -16.60
CA MET A 67 9.02 10.99 -15.21
C MET A 67 8.54 12.37 -14.78
N ILE A 68 7.43 12.41 -14.05
CA ILE A 68 6.88 13.63 -13.43
C ILE A 68 6.65 13.32 -11.95
N SER A 69 7.20 14.17 -11.07
CA SER A 69 7.07 14.01 -9.62
C SER A 69 5.62 14.18 -9.18
N TYR A 70 5.14 13.20 -8.37
CA TYR A 70 3.81 13.12 -7.78
C TYR A 70 3.91 12.57 -6.36
N HIS A 71 3.84 13.41 -5.34
CA HIS A 71 4.02 13.06 -3.93
C HIS A 71 3.00 13.79 -3.04
N LYS A 72 2.85 13.40 -1.79
CA LYS A 72 1.84 13.92 -0.83
C LYS A 72 1.74 15.45 -0.76
N HIS A 73 2.84 16.17 -1.00
CA HIS A 73 2.83 17.65 -0.93
C HIS A 73 2.36 18.32 -2.23
N ASN A 74 2.29 17.61 -3.35
CA ASN A 74 1.87 18.17 -4.63
C ASN A 74 0.72 17.39 -5.29
N GLU A 75 0.25 16.29 -4.71
CA GLU A 75 -0.73 15.38 -5.32
C GLU A 75 -2.04 16.08 -5.70
N GLU A 76 -2.54 17.01 -4.90
CA GLU A 76 -3.75 17.77 -5.21
C GLU A 76 -3.62 18.53 -6.53
N PHE A 77 -2.61 19.39 -6.61
CA PHE A 77 -2.36 20.21 -7.80
C PHE A 77 -1.93 19.38 -9.02
N ARG A 78 -1.10 18.37 -8.80
CA ARG A 78 -0.61 17.50 -9.88
C ARG A 78 -1.68 16.58 -10.43
N SER A 79 -2.64 16.16 -9.62
CA SER A 79 -3.75 15.36 -10.11
C SER A 79 -4.56 16.09 -11.17
N ASP A 80 -4.83 17.38 -11.00
CA ASP A 80 -5.57 18.16 -12.00
C ASP A 80 -4.83 18.19 -13.34
N PHE A 81 -3.52 18.41 -13.33
CA PHE A 81 -2.69 18.33 -14.52
C PHE A 81 -2.75 16.96 -15.20
N PHE A 82 -2.63 15.88 -14.42
CA PHE A 82 -2.67 14.53 -14.98
C PHE A 82 -4.05 14.17 -15.53
N ILE A 83 -5.14 14.61 -14.88
CA ILE A 83 -6.50 14.39 -15.39
C ILE A 83 -6.70 15.13 -16.71
N GLU A 84 -6.19 16.36 -16.84
CA GLU A 84 -6.23 17.10 -18.12
C GLU A 84 -5.50 16.34 -19.23
N GLU A 85 -4.28 15.84 -18.97
CA GLU A 85 -3.51 15.05 -19.94
C GLU A 85 -4.23 13.74 -20.33
N LEU A 86 -4.83 13.04 -19.35
CA LEU A 86 -5.65 11.86 -19.59
C LEU A 86 -6.88 12.18 -20.43
N MET A 87 -7.56 13.29 -20.17
CA MET A 87 -8.69 13.75 -21.00
C MET A 87 -8.26 14.11 -22.42
N ASN A 88 -7.00 14.52 -22.63
CA ASN A 88 -6.40 14.78 -23.92
C ASN A 88 -5.85 13.52 -24.62
N GLY A 89 -6.13 12.33 -24.11
CA GLY A 89 -5.78 11.05 -24.74
C GLY A 89 -4.42 10.48 -24.36
N LYS A 90 -3.72 11.07 -23.36
CA LYS A 90 -2.43 10.55 -22.88
C LYS A 90 -2.59 9.39 -21.91
N ASN A 91 -1.78 8.36 -22.06
CA ASN A 91 -1.69 7.24 -21.13
C ASN A 91 -0.67 7.55 -20.02
N ILE A 92 -1.05 7.37 -18.77
CA ILE A 92 -0.21 7.71 -17.61
C ILE A 92 -0.05 6.49 -16.73
N ALA A 93 1.19 6.18 -16.36
CA ALA A 93 1.51 5.18 -15.36
C ALA A 93 1.82 5.86 -14.02
N LEU A 94 1.06 5.53 -12.97
CA LEU A 94 1.33 5.96 -11.61
C LEU A 94 2.09 4.85 -10.88
N VAL A 95 3.24 5.20 -10.31
CA VAL A 95 4.07 4.31 -9.47
C VAL A 95 4.34 4.97 -8.11
N SER A 96 4.50 4.15 -7.07
CA SER A 96 5.11 4.53 -5.79
C SER A 96 6.56 4.10 -5.73
N ASP A 97 7.28 4.50 -4.70
CA ASP A 97 8.67 4.07 -4.50
C ASP A 97 8.77 2.56 -4.29
N ALA A 98 7.78 1.94 -3.61
CA ALA A 98 7.75 0.50 -3.40
C ALA A 98 6.31 -0.02 -3.25
N GLY A 99 5.96 -1.09 -3.94
CA GLY A 99 4.67 -1.76 -3.82
C GLY A 99 3.54 -1.10 -4.60
N MET A 100 2.32 -1.18 -4.06
CA MET A 100 1.09 -0.73 -4.70
C MET A 100 0.84 0.76 -4.44
N PRO A 101 0.80 1.62 -5.47
CA PRO A 101 0.42 3.02 -5.33
C PRO A 101 -0.96 3.20 -4.72
N GLY A 102 -1.15 4.25 -3.91
CA GLY A 102 -2.43 4.53 -3.24
C GLY A 102 -2.67 3.73 -1.95
N ILE A 103 -1.77 2.82 -1.57
CA ILE A 103 -1.81 2.12 -0.28
C ILE A 103 -0.72 2.70 0.63
N ASN A 104 -1.07 3.68 1.45
CA ASN A 104 -0.20 4.56 2.25
C ASN A 104 0.69 5.53 1.47
N ASP A 105 0.85 5.31 0.18
CA ASP A 105 1.60 6.15 -0.75
C ASP A 105 0.66 7.08 -1.52
N PRO A 106 1.18 8.13 -2.18
CA PRO A 106 0.39 8.98 -3.05
C PRO A 106 -0.34 8.19 -4.14
N GLY A 107 -1.54 8.62 -4.52
CA GLY A 107 -2.29 7.99 -5.61
C GLY A 107 -3.80 8.01 -5.44
N GLN A 108 -4.30 7.99 -4.20
CA GLN A 108 -5.74 7.95 -3.96
C GLN A 108 -6.46 9.14 -4.61
N ILE A 109 -5.95 10.36 -4.45
CA ILE A 109 -6.55 11.57 -5.03
C ILE A 109 -6.61 11.48 -6.56
N MET A 110 -5.54 11.00 -7.20
CA MET A 110 -5.54 10.82 -8.66
C MET A 110 -6.55 9.77 -9.12
N VAL A 111 -6.68 8.67 -8.39
CA VAL A 111 -7.66 7.62 -8.67
C VAL A 111 -9.09 8.15 -8.52
N GLU A 112 -9.40 8.86 -7.43
CA GLU A 112 -10.71 9.48 -7.20
C GLU A 112 -11.08 10.43 -8.34
N LYS A 113 -10.18 11.38 -8.67
CA LYS A 113 -10.40 12.34 -9.78
C LYS A 113 -10.53 11.64 -11.14
N ALA A 114 -9.78 10.58 -11.40
CA ALA A 114 -9.89 9.79 -12.63
C ALA A 114 -11.27 9.12 -12.75
N VAL A 115 -11.76 8.51 -11.68
CA VAL A 115 -13.09 7.90 -11.62
C VAL A 115 -14.19 8.96 -11.83
N GLU A 116 -14.12 10.08 -11.13
CA GLU A 116 -15.07 11.20 -11.26
C GLU A 116 -15.09 11.78 -12.69
N SER A 117 -13.93 11.85 -13.34
CA SER A 117 -13.79 12.34 -14.72
C SER A 117 -14.14 11.30 -15.78
N GLY A 118 -14.48 10.07 -15.38
CA GLY A 118 -14.77 8.97 -16.31
C GLY A 118 -13.58 8.61 -17.20
N VAL A 119 -12.37 8.69 -16.65
CA VAL A 119 -11.13 8.20 -17.30
C VAL A 119 -11.03 6.70 -17.07
N ASP A 120 -10.57 5.97 -18.08
CA ASP A 120 -10.32 4.54 -17.95
C ASP A 120 -9.19 4.29 -16.95
N LEU A 121 -9.48 3.45 -15.95
CA LEU A 121 -8.53 3.06 -14.90
C LEU A 121 -8.18 1.58 -15.03
N GLU A 122 -6.89 1.28 -14.98
CA GLU A 122 -6.40 -0.10 -14.94
C GLU A 122 -5.40 -0.28 -13.80
N VAL A 123 -5.72 -1.17 -12.85
CA VAL A 123 -4.84 -1.51 -11.73
C VAL A 123 -4.14 -2.83 -12.04
N LEU A 124 -2.81 -2.83 -12.08
CA LEU A 124 -2.04 -4.03 -12.29
C LEU A 124 -1.85 -4.77 -10.95
N PRO A 125 -2.03 -6.09 -10.91
CA PRO A 125 -1.59 -6.87 -9.76
C PRO A 125 -0.06 -6.87 -9.66
N GLY A 126 0.46 -6.89 -8.45
CA GLY A 126 1.92 -6.90 -8.24
C GLY A 126 2.33 -6.96 -6.77
N ALA A 127 3.59 -6.66 -6.50
CA ALA A 127 4.18 -6.75 -5.18
C ALA A 127 3.43 -5.92 -4.14
N THR A 128 3.16 -6.53 -2.99
CA THR A 128 2.41 -5.91 -1.89
C THR A 128 2.92 -6.45 -0.55
N ALA A 129 3.57 -5.60 0.23
CA ALA A 129 4.22 -6.01 1.48
C ALA A 129 3.21 -6.56 2.52
N SER A 130 2.01 -6.00 2.59
CA SER A 130 0.96 -6.44 3.53
C SER A 130 0.51 -7.88 3.28
N ILE A 131 0.27 -8.26 2.02
CA ILE A 131 -0.17 -9.62 1.66
C ILE A 131 0.99 -10.61 1.80
N THR A 132 2.19 -10.22 1.39
CA THR A 132 3.40 -11.05 1.58
C THR A 132 3.65 -11.35 3.06
N ALA A 133 3.56 -10.33 3.93
CA ALA A 133 3.68 -10.50 5.37
C ALA A 133 2.57 -11.38 5.96
N LEU A 134 1.32 -11.21 5.51
CA LEU A 134 0.20 -12.03 5.96
C LEU A 134 0.45 -13.52 5.70
N ILE A 135 0.89 -13.88 4.49
CA ILE A 135 1.24 -15.27 4.17
C ILE A 135 2.41 -15.74 5.02
N LEU A 136 3.47 -14.94 5.13
CA LEU A 136 4.66 -15.28 5.93
C LEU A 136 4.37 -15.37 7.43
N SER A 137 3.30 -14.74 7.93
CA SER A 137 2.92 -14.83 9.34
C SER A 137 2.60 -16.27 9.77
N GLY A 138 2.12 -17.11 8.84
CA GLY A 138 1.62 -18.46 9.13
C GLY A 138 0.28 -18.48 9.86
N MET A 139 -0.38 -17.33 10.00
CA MET A 139 -1.72 -17.21 10.57
C MET A 139 -2.78 -17.53 9.50
N ASP A 140 -4.03 -17.82 9.94
CA ASP A 140 -5.14 -17.95 9.01
C ASP A 140 -5.37 -16.63 8.23
N THR A 141 -5.49 -16.74 6.92
CA THR A 141 -5.53 -15.62 5.98
C THR A 141 -6.92 -15.30 5.43
N SER A 142 -7.95 -16.02 5.90
CA SER A 142 -9.31 -15.93 5.37
C SER A 142 -9.93 -14.54 5.55
N VAL A 143 -9.70 -13.92 6.72
CA VAL A 143 -10.16 -12.56 7.02
C VAL A 143 -9.06 -11.78 7.72
N PHE A 144 -8.78 -10.59 7.24
CA PHE A 144 -7.79 -9.68 7.81
C PHE A 144 -8.20 -8.22 7.60
N THR A 145 -7.62 -7.33 8.39
CA THR A 145 -7.82 -5.89 8.31
C THR A 145 -6.48 -5.21 8.10
N TYR A 146 -6.36 -4.42 7.03
CA TYR A 146 -5.22 -3.54 6.82
C TYR A 146 -5.44 -2.24 7.61
N LEU A 147 -4.50 -1.88 8.47
CA LEU A 147 -4.62 -0.78 9.43
C LEU A 147 -3.61 0.36 9.18
N GLY A 148 -2.70 0.18 8.22
CA GLY A 148 -1.67 1.19 7.95
C GLY A 148 -0.66 1.33 9.10
N PHE A 149 -0.27 2.56 9.44
CA PHE A 149 0.67 2.84 10.53
C PHE A 149 -0.04 3.08 11.86
N ILE A 150 0.61 2.70 12.96
CA ILE A 150 0.14 3.08 14.30
C ILE A 150 0.16 4.62 14.42
N PRO A 151 -0.94 5.23 14.88
CA PRO A 151 -1.02 6.69 15.05
C PRO A 151 0.10 7.27 15.92
N ARG A 152 0.38 8.57 15.74
CA ARG A 152 1.46 9.23 16.51
C ARG A 152 0.96 9.91 17.78
N SER A 153 -0.23 10.48 17.77
CA SER A 153 -0.77 11.20 18.92
C SER A 153 -1.30 10.22 19.97
N ALA A 154 -1.12 10.55 21.25
CA ALA A 154 -1.58 9.72 22.37
C ALA A 154 -3.11 9.48 22.34
N LYS A 155 -3.88 10.47 21.88
CA LYS A 155 -5.34 10.34 21.74
C LYS A 155 -5.69 9.29 20.70
N GLU A 156 -5.13 9.41 19.49
CA GLU A 156 -5.38 8.47 18.40
C GLU A 156 -4.85 7.06 18.72
N GLN A 157 -3.72 6.97 19.44
CA GLN A 157 -3.21 5.68 19.92
C GLN A 157 -4.19 4.98 20.85
N LYS A 158 -4.84 5.71 21.75
CA LYS A 158 -5.87 5.14 22.63
C LYS A 158 -7.05 4.59 21.83
N GLU A 159 -7.56 5.36 20.87
CA GLU A 159 -8.65 4.93 19.96
C GLU A 159 -8.23 3.71 19.13
N PHE A 160 -6.98 3.70 18.68
CA PHE A 160 -6.41 2.58 17.92
C PHE A 160 -6.25 1.30 18.75
N ILE A 161 -5.81 1.40 20.00
CA ILE A 161 -5.74 0.26 20.93
C ILE A 161 -7.16 -0.27 21.23
N GLU A 162 -8.13 0.62 21.40
CA GLU A 162 -9.53 0.21 21.58
C GLU A 162 -10.07 -0.52 20.34
N LEU A 163 -9.75 -0.05 19.14
CA LEU A 163 -10.05 -0.76 17.88
C LEU A 163 -9.41 -2.15 17.88
N LEU A 164 -8.11 -2.24 18.18
CA LEU A 164 -7.39 -3.52 18.19
C LEU A 164 -7.95 -4.49 19.24
N SER A 165 -8.44 -4.01 20.39
CA SER A 165 -9.01 -4.86 21.45
C SER A 165 -10.30 -5.56 21.00
N LYS A 166 -11.00 -5.00 20.02
CA LYS A 166 -12.27 -5.51 19.46
C LYS A 166 -12.09 -6.20 18.10
N LEU A 167 -10.90 -6.10 17.50
CA LEU A 167 -10.64 -6.64 16.17
C LEU A 167 -10.48 -8.17 16.24
N GLU A 168 -11.48 -8.90 15.77
CA GLU A 168 -11.49 -10.38 15.76
C GLU A 168 -10.57 -10.98 14.69
N HIS A 169 -10.25 -10.20 13.67
CA HIS A 169 -9.43 -10.65 12.54
C HIS A 169 -7.98 -10.19 12.68
N LYS A 170 -7.11 -10.73 11.84
CA LYS A 170 -5.70 -10.32 11.82
C LYS A 170 -5.58 -8.86 11.42
N GLY A 171 -4.82 -8.09 12.19
CA GLY A 171 -4.45 -6.71 11.86
C GLY A 171 -3.09 -6.65 11.18
N ILE A 172 -3.01 -5.99 10.03
CA ILE A 172 -1.75 -5.76 9.32
C ILE A 172 -1.35 -4.31 9.48
N LEU A 173 -0.13 -4.09 9.98
CA LEU A 173 0.41 -2.78 10.31
C LEU A 173 1.75 -2.57 9.61
N TYR A 174 1.97 -1.38 9.08
CA TYR A 174 3.29 -0.93 8.66
C TYR A 174 3.98 -0.18 9.78
N GLU A 175 5.30 -0.32 9.87
CA GLU A 175 6.06 0.46 10.83
C GLU A 175 7.47 0.79 10.34
N SER A 176 7.95 1.95 10.76
CA SER A 176 9.29 2.43 10.44
C SER A 176 10.32 1.96 11.46
N VAL A 177 11.58 1.89 11.02
CA VAL A 177 12.72 1.55 11.90
C VAL A 177 12.82 2.45 13.14
N HIS A 178 12.42 3.72 13.01
CA HIS A 178 12.51 4.69 14.10
C HIS A 178 11.45 4.49 15.19
N ARG A 179 10.38 3.75 14.88
CA ARG A 179 9.22 3.61 15.77
C ARG A 179 8.97 2.18 16.20
N ILE A 180 9.54 1.18 15.52
CA ILE A 180 9.22 -0.22 15.74
C ILE A 180 9.34 -0.67 17.22
N LYS A 181 10.39 -0.25 17.94
CA LYS A 181 10.55 -0.57 19.36
C LYS A 181 9.44 0.06 20.23
N GLN A 182 9.12 1.31 19.98
CA GLN A 182 8.04 2.02 20.69
C GLN A 182 6.68 1.42 20.37
N SER A 183 6.42 1.07 19.12
CA SER A 183 5.18 0.45 18.67
C SER A 183 4.98 -0.94 19.27
N LEU A 184 6.03 -1.77 19.30
CA LEU A 184 5.98 -3.08 19.97
C LEU A 184 5.77 -2.95 21.48
N LYS A 185 6.41 -1.95 22.12
CA LYS A 185 6.18 -1.67 23.54
C LYS A 185 4.73 -1.30 23.81
N LEU A 186 4.18 -0.37 23.03
CA LEU A 186 2.77 0.01 23.12
C LEU A 186 1.84 -1.23 22.97
N LEU A 187 2.09 -2.08 21.98
CA LEU A 187 1.29 -3.29 21.79
C LEU A 187 1.48 -4.28 22.96
N SER A 188 2.69 -4.40 23.51
CA SER A 188 2.99 -5.29 24.65
C SER A 188 2.34 -4.82 25.95
N ASP A 189 2.21 -3.52 26.16
CA ASP A 189 1.57 -2.95 27.36
C ASP A 189 0.06 -3.32 27.42
N TYR A 190 -0.59 -3.55 26.26
CA TYR A 190 -2.03 -3.88 26.19
C TYR A 190 -2.31 -5.32 25.78
N PHE A 191 -1.44 -5.95 25.00
CA PHE A 191 -1.67 -7.26 24.38
C PHE A 191 -0.41 -8.17 24.46
N PRO A 192 0.20 -8.37 25.63
CA PRO A 192 1.49 -9.07 25.77
C PRO A 192 1.51 -10.48 25.20
N ASP A 193 0.41 -11.22 25.39
CA ASP A 193 0.30 -12.63 25.01
C ASP A 193 -0.29 -12.86 23.62
N ARG A 194 -0.71 -11.78 22.93
CA ARG A 194 -1.30 -11.88 21.60
C ARG A 194 -0.22 -12.26 20.59
N LYS A 195 -0.51 -13.19 19.69
CA LYS A 195 0.47 -13.60 18.69
C LYS A 195 0.71 -12.50 17.67
N ILE A 196 1.96 -12.34 17.28
CA ILE A 196 2.39 -11.39 16.27
C ILE A 196 3.47 -12.02 15.38
N ALA A 197 3.46 -11.69 14.11
CA ALA A 197 4.59 -11.88 13.20
C ALA A 197 5.16 -10.51 12.83
N LEU A 198 6.43 -10.30 13.08
CA LEU A 198 7.19 -9.16 12.63
C LEU A 198 7.97 -9.58 11.39
N CYS A 199 7.62 -9.01 10.24
CA CYS A 199 8.33 -9.19 8.98
C CYS A 199 9.19 -7.96 8.72
N ARG A 200 10.45 -8.17 8.41
CA ARG A 200 11.45 -7.12 8.18
C ARG A 200 12.12 -7.33 6.84
N GLU A 201 12.34 -6.26 6.07
CA GLU A 201 13.08 -6.27 4.82
C GLU A 201 12.59 -7.34 3.83
N LEU A 202 11.26 -7.44 3.68
CA LEU A 202 10.61 -8.42 2.80
C LEU A 202 11.20 -8.37 1.38
N THR A 203 11.45 -9.55 0.82
CA THR A 203 12.06 -9.81 -0.51
C THR A 203 13.51 -9.34 -0.67
N LYS A 204 14.10 -8.68 0.35
CA LYS A 204 15.48 -8.20 0.33
C LYS A 204 16.45 -9.25 0.89
N LEU A 205 17.75 -9.04 0.69
CA LEU A 205 18.82 -9.94 1.16
C LEU A 205 18.77 -10.26 2.66
N HIS A 206 18.27 -9.33 3.47
CA HIS A 206 18.19 -9.47 4.93
C HIS A 206 16.73 -9.65 5.40
N GLU A 207 15.92 -10.31 4.59
CA GLU A 207 14.56 -10.68 5.00
C GLU A 207 14.57 -11.48 6.30
N GLU A 208 13.75 -11.07 7.24
CA GLU A 208 13.63 -11.72 8.54
C GLU A 208 12.17 -11.76 8.98
N VAL A 209 11.74 -12.91 9.51
CA VAL A 209 10.40 -13.06 10.09
C VAL A 209 10.53 -13.59 11.52
N ILE A 210 10.09 -12.80 12.49
CA ILE A 210 10.08 -13.14 13.91
C ILE A 210 8.63 -13.38 14.33
N ARG A 211 8.35 -14.56 14.83
CA ARG A 211 7.01 -14.96 15.31
C ARG A 211 7.05 -15.27 16.80
N GLY A 212 5.98 -14.98 17.52
CA GLY A 212 5.82 -15.21 18.94
C GLY A 212 4.66 -14.42 19.52
N SER A 213 4.56 -14.31 20.83
CA SER A 213 3.76 -13.30 21.50
C SER A 213 4.36 -11.90 21.29
N VAL A 214 3.55 -10.85 21.44
CA VAL A 214 4.04 -9.46 21.31
C VAL A 214 5.21 -9.23 22.27
N LYS A 215 5.13 -9.74 23.50
CA LYS A 215 6.18 -9.64 24.51
C LYS A 215 7.49 -10.31 24.05
N GLU A 216 7.43 -11.55 23.57
CA GLU A 216 8.61 -12.28 23.08
C GLU A 216 9.26 -11.60 21.87
N VAL A 217 8.45 -11.06 20.95
CA VAL A 217 8.96 -10.35 19.77
C VAL A 217 9.62 -9.02 20.19
N LEU A 218 9.01 -8.29 21.16
CA LEU A 218 9.61 -7.08 21.72
C LEU A 218 10.98 -7.39 22.34
N GLU A 219 11.10 -8.39 23.21
CA GLU A 219 12.35 -8.81 23.84
C GLU A 219 13.45 -9.09 22.80
N ARG A 220 13.11 -9.85 21.73
CA ARG A 220 14.08 -10.14 20.64
C ARG A 220 14.53 -8.88 19.89
N ILE A 221 13.64 -7.92 19.71
CA ILE A 221 13.95 -6.66 19.00
C ILE A 221 14.74 -5.70 19.89
N GLU A 222 14.50 -5.68 21.21
CA GLU A 222 15.25 -4.84 22.13
C GLU A 222 16.72 -5.22 22.21
N HIS A 223 17.05 -6.52 22.15
CA HIS A 223 18.41 -7.03 22.15
C HIS A 223 19.20 -6.77 20.86
N LYS A 224 18.55 -6.30 19.78
CA LYS A 224 19.25 -5.95 18.56
C LYS A 224 19.92 -4.59 18.69
N GLU A 225 21.25 -4.56 18.63
CA GLU A 225 22.06 -3.33 18.70
C GLU A 225 21.76 -2.38 17.53
N THR A 226 21.56 -2.94 16.34
CA THR A 226 21.28 -2.16 15.13
C THR A 226 20.03 -2.66 14.44
N LEU A 227 19.02 -1.83 14.37
CA LEU A 227 17.84 -2.07 13.55
C LEU A 227 17.91 -1.20 12.29
N LYS A 228 17.64 -1.81 11.14
CA LYS A 228 17.51 -1.12 9.84
C LYS A 228 16.38 -1.77 9.07
N GLY A 229 15.80 -1.00 8.16
CA GLY A 229 14.84 -1.51 7.20
C GLY A 229 13.39 -1.14 7.50
N GLU A 230 12.49 -1.78 6.77
CA GLU A 230 11.05 -1.57 6.78
C GLU A 230 10.38 -2.77 7.45
N PHE A 231 9.29 -2.51 8.15
CA PHE A 231 8.63 -3.52 8.96
C PHE A 231 7.15 -3.63 8.62
N VAL A 232 6.67 -4.87 8.59
CA VAL A 232 5.25 -5.20 8.57
C VAL A 232 4.95 -6.07 9.77
N LEU A 233 3.95 -5.69 10.55
CA LEU A 233 3.45 -6.45 11.69
C LEU A 233 2.13 -7.12 11.29
N VAL A 234 1.99 -8.39 11.59
CA VAL A 234 0.71 -9.11 11.48
C VAL A 234 0.33 -9.55 12.88
N LEU A 235 -0.70 -8.91 13.43
CA LEU A 235 -1.20 -9.17 14.77
C LEU A 235 -2.42 -10.11 14.71
N GLU A 236 -2.44 -11.15 15.53
CA GLU A 236 -3.59 -12.05 15.67
C GLU A 236 -4.84 -11.28 16.08
N GLY A 237 -6.04 -11.75 15.73
CA GLY A 237 -7.30 -11.17 16.16
C GLY A 237 -7.54 -11.28 17.67
N ALA A 238 -8.40 -10.44 18.22
CA ALA A 238 -8.83 -10.56 19.61
C ALA A 238 -9.58 -11.89 19.81
N LYS A 239 -9.33 -12.56 20.93
CA LYS A 239 -10.19 -13.66 21.38
C LYS A 239 -11.38 -13.02 22.09
N ILE A 240 -12.51 -12.95 21.42
CA ILE A 240 -13.78 -12.63 22.06
C ILE A 240 -14.29 -13.94 22.61
N GLU A 241 -14.55 -14.00 23.91
CA GLU A 241 -15.34 -15.10 24.47
C GLU A 241 -16.70 -15.02 23.77
N SER A 242 -16.97 -15.97 22.87
CA SER A 242 -18.26 -16.06 22.21
C SER A 242 -19.30 -16.37 23.28
N GLU A 243 -20.17 -15.41 23.62
CA GLU A 243 -21.48 -15.80 24.13
C GLU A 243 -22.06 -16.72 23.05
N GLU A 244 -22.35 -17.99 23.41
CA GLU A 244 -23.00 -18.94 22.51
C GLU A 244 -24.28 -18.30 21.98
N ILE A 245 -24.24 -17.83 20.75
CA ILE A 245 -25.47 -17.39 20.06
C ILE A 245 -26.29 -18.66 19.85
N ASP A 246 -27.32 -18.84 20.66
CA ASP A 246 -28.29 -19.92 20.47
C ASP A 246 -29.02 -19.69 19.15
N ILE A 247 -28.46 -20.28 18.08
CA ILE A 247 -28.97 -20.17 16.70
C ILE A 247 -30.45 -20.57 16.61
N ARG A 248 -30.97 -21.36 17.57
CA ARG A 248 -32.39 -21.73 17.63
C ARG A 248 -33.32 -20.58 17.97
N LYS A 249 -32.81 -19.43 18.43
CA LYS A 249 -33.59 -18.22 18.70
C LYS A 249 -33.63 -17.25 17.50
N VAL A 250 -32.92 -17.53 16.43
CA VAL A 250 -32.78 -16.67 15.24
C VAL A 250 -33.52 -17.26 14.02
N LEU A 251 -33.94 -18.52 14.09
CA LEU A 251 -34.80 -19.23 13.13
C LEU A 251 -36.22 -19.33 13.68
#